data_4f75c36f073fb1f288fcf65da285e981
#
_entry.id   4f75c36f073fb1f288fcf65da285e981
#
_cell.length_a   1.000
_cell.length_b   1.000
_cell.length_c   1.000
_cell.angle_alpha   90.00
_cell.angle_beta   90.00
_cell.angle_gamma   90.00
#
_symmetry.space_group_name_H-M   'P 1'
#
loop_
_entity.id
_entity.type
_entity.pdbx_description
1 polymer ?
#
loop_
_entity_poly.entity_id
_entity_poly.type
_entity_poly.pdbx_seq_one_letter_code
_entity_poly.pdbx_strand_id
1 'polypeptide(L)'
;MKNYIWDFDGMLFDSYPHITSAFIKAMREYGTEPDYDEAKALLEITFADCFEHYGVSDEQKALFRKHEHNYDLRPIAVPFENTYTTLEKLFNDGKKHFLYTHRGFETSQHYLEKYGMKKFFTVFVDSSMNFPSKPAPDAVNYICDTYGLDRSETVMIGDREIDVLSGVNAGCFGCLYTKKENPETAAQFVVSDISEILNIK
;
A
#
# COMPACT_ATOMS: atom_id res chain seq x y z
N MET A 1 -4.05 18.94 7.25
CA MET A 1 -4.59 18.19 6.11
C MET A 1 -6.06 17.88 6.32
N LYS A 2 -6.83 17.81 5.22
CA LYS A 2 -8.26 17.43 5.25
C LYS A 2 -8.52 16.08 4.56
N ASN A 3 -7.68 15.71 3.58
CA ASN A 3 -7.86 14.55 2.74
C ASN A 3 -6.62 13.66 2.80
N TYR A 4 -6.82 12.37 3.03
CA TYR A 4 -5.77 11.38 3.20
C TYR A 4 -5.97 10.26 2.18
N ILE A 5 -5.00 10.08 1.29
CA ILE A 5 -4.94 8.97 0.32
C ILE A 5 -3.93 7.98 0.85
N TRP A 6 -4.35 6.75 1.11
CA TRP A 6 -3.56 5.74 1.79
C TRP A 6 -3.15 4.63 0.82
N ASP A 7 -1.90 4.22 0.88
CA ASP A 7 -1.52 2.91 0.37
C ASP A 7 -1.96 1.80 1.33
N PHE A 8 -1.91 0.55 0.88
CA PHE A 8 -2.36 -0.62 1.64
C PHE A 8 -1.19 -1.44 2.18
N ASP A 9 -0.37 -2.00 1.26
CA ASP A 9 0.70 -2.93 1.59
C ASP A 9 1.90 -2.21 2.18
N GLY A 10 2.36 -2.63 3.38
CA GLY A 10 3.46 -1.94 4.06
C GLY A 10 3.07 -0.61 4.73
N MET A 11 1.85 -0.12 4.51
CA MET A 11 1.37 1.14 5.09
C MET A 11 0.23 0.94 6.09
N LEU A 12 -0.93 0.46 5.65
CA LEU A 12 -2.05 0.14 6.55
C LEU A 12 -1.89 -1.26 7.16
N PHE A 13 -1.30 -2.18 6.39
CA PHE A 13 -1.13 -3.58 6.76
C PHE A 13 0.32 -4.03 6.64
N ASP A 14 0.80 -4.75 7.66
CA ASP A 14 2.02 -5.56 7.57
C ASP A 14 1.73 -6.81 6.73
N SER A 15 1.73 -6.64 5.42
CA SER A 15 1.36 -7.65 4.44
C SER A 15 2.56 -8.35 3.78
N TYR A 16 3.74 -7.75 3.80
CA TYR A 16 4.93 -8.32 3.16
C TYR A 16 5.30 -9.71 3.67
N PRO A 17 5.19 -10.07 4.95
CA PRO A 17 5.44 -11.44 5.38
C PRO A 17 4.50 -12.46 4.74
N HIS A 18 3.21 -12.11 4.55
CA HIS A 18 2.24 -12.94 3.83
C HIS A 18 2.58 -13.05 2.34
N ILE A 19 2.83 -11.92 1.69
CA ILE A 19 3.19 -11.81 0.28
C ILE A 19 4.43 -12.64 -0.03
N THR A 20 5.48 -12.50 0.78
CA THR A 20 6.74 -13.25 0.64
C THR A 20 6.51 -14.75 0.78
N SER A 21 5.71 -15.17 1.78
CA SER A 21 5.39 -16.59 1.95
C SER A 21 4.59 -17.17 0.78
N ALA A 22 3.69 -16.38 0.20
CA ALA A 22 2.94 -16.76 -1.01
C ALA A 22 3.86 -16.91 -2.21
N PHE A 23 4.82 -15.97 -2.37
CA PHE A 23 5.82 -16.02 -3.43
C PHE A 23 6.73 -17.24 -3.33
N ILE A 24 7.34 -17.46 -2.17
CA ILE A 24 8.21 -18.63 -1.94
C ILE A 24 7.46 -19.91 -2.19
N LYS A 25 6.21 -20.03 -1.71
CA LYS A 25 5.39 -21.20 -1.93
C LYS A 25 5.15 -21.47 -3.42
N ALA A 26 4.85 -20.42 -4.20
CA ALA A 26 4.67 -20.56 -5.63
C ALA A 26 5.97 -20.99 -6.33
N MET A 27 7.13 -20.42 -5.94
CA MET A 27 8.41 -20.78 -6.53
C MET A 27 8.82 -22.21 -6.21
N ARG A 28 8.58 -22.68 -4.98
CA ARG A 28 8.84 -24.08 -4.58
C ARG A 28 8.09 -25.11 -5.40
N GLU A 29 6.86 -24.83 -5.80
CA GLU A 29 6.08 -25.72 -6.66
C GLU A 29 6.70 -25.90 -8.07
N TYR A 30 7.61 -24.99 -8.47
CA TYR A 30 8.40 -25.06 -9.71
C TYR A 30 9.87 -25.43 -9.47
N GLY A 31 10.21 -25.89 -8.26
CA GLY A 31 11.54 -26.35 -7.92
C GLY A 31 12.58 -25.26 -7.66
N THR A 32 12.16 -24.00 -7.52
CA THR A 32 13.01 -22.88 -7.12
C THR A 32 12.84 -22.63 -5.62
N GLU A 33 13.94 -22.39 -4.91
CA GLU A 33 13.95 -22.13 -3.47
C GLU A 33 14.53 -20.73 -3.22
N PRO A 34 13.70 -19.66 -3.26
CA PRO A 34 14.17 -18.32 -2.97
C PRO A 34 14.59 -18.15 -1.51
N ASP A 35 15.63 -17.35 -1.26
CA ASP A 35 15.89 -16.88 0.08
C ASP A 35 14.78 -15.93 0.55
N TYR A 36 14.34 -16.09 1.80
CA TYR A 36 13.20 -15.34 2.33
C TYR A 36 13.48 -13.84 2.45
N ASP A 37 14.64 -13.48 2.99
CA ASP A 37 14.98 -12.09 3.26
C ASP A 37 15.29 -11.34 1.96
N GLU A 38 15.95 -12.00 1.00
CA GLU A 38 16.19 -11.46 -0.33
C GLU A 38 14.87 -11.26 -1.09
N ALA A 39 14.00 -12.26 -1.14
CA ALA A 39 12.70 -12.16 -1.81
C ALA A 39 11.83 -11.06 -1.18
N LYS A 40 11.82 -10.98 0.16
CA LYS A 40 11.08 -9.93 0.88
C LYS A 40 11.60 -8.54 0.53
N ALA A 41 12.92 -8.33 0.56
CA ALA A 41 13.53 -7.05 0.23
C ALA A 41 13.19 -6.59 -1.20
N LEU A 42 13.18 -7.51 -2.17
CA LEU A 42 12.80 -7.20 -3.55
C LEU A 42 11.31 -6.89 -3.68
N LEU A 43 10.43 -7.64 -3.01
CA LEU A 43 8.99 -7.40 -3.02
C LEU A 43 8.60 -6.07 -2.36
N GLU A 44 9.38 -5.61 -1.38
CA GLU A 44 9.23 -4.29 -0.75
C GLU A 44 9.60 -3.14 -1.71
N ILE A 45 10.49 -3.38 -2.68
CA ILE A 45 10.79 -2.40 -3.74
C ILE A 45 9.66 -2.42 -4.76
N THR A 46 9.58 -3.47 -5.59
CA THR A 46 8.43 -3.73 -6.47
C THR A 46 8.30 -5.22 -6.76
N PHE A 47 7.08 -5.67 -7.09
CA PHE A 47 6.87 -7.03 -7.57
C PHE A 47 7.60 -7.29 -8.89
N ALA A 48 7.73 -6.26 -9.75
CA ALA A 48 8.43 -6.35 -11.01
C ALA A 48 9.90 -6.69 -10.82
N ASP A 49 10.59 -5.99 -9.91
CA ASP A 49 12.01 -6.25 -9.62
C ASP A 49 12.20 -7.68 -9.09
N CYS A 50 11.34 -8.14 -8.20
CA CYS A 50 11.39 -9.52 -7.68
C CYS A 50 11.15 -10.55 -8.79
N PHE A 51 10.16 -10.32 -9.66
CA PHE A 51 9.86 -11.25 -10.75
C PHE A 51 10.97 -11.29 -11.80
N GLU A 52 11.59 -10.14 -12.11
CA GLU A 52 12.74 -10.08 -13.02
C GLU A 52 13.94 -10.82 -12.43
N HIS A 53 14.27 -10.55 -11.16
CA HIS A 53 15.40 -11.19 -10.46
C HIS A 53 15.30 -12.73 -10.48
N TYR A 54 14.12 -13.28 -10.22
CA TYR A 54 13.92 -14.73 -10.18
C TYR A 54 13.51 -15.33 -11.53
N GLY A 55 13.40 -14.55 -12.60
CA GLY A 55 12.96 -15.00 -13.92
C GLY A 55 11.56 -15.64 -13.91
N VAL A 56 10.61 -15.00 -13.20
CA VAL A 56 9.28 -15.57 -12.91
C VAL A 56 8.40 -15.60 -14.15
N SER A 57 7.94 -16.79 -14.56
CA SER A 57 7.01 -16.97 -15.68
C SER A 57 5.58 -16.49 -15.35
N ASP A 58 4.74 -16.34 -16.36
CA ASP A 58 3.35 -15.91 -16.16
C ASP A 58 2.52 -16.96 -15.41
N GLU A 59 2.83 -18.26 -15.58
CA GLU A 59 2.22 -19.34 -14.80
C GLU A 59 2.60 -19.26 -13.32
N GLN A 60 3.86 -18.96 -13.04
CA GLN A 60 4.35 -18.77 -11.67
C GLN A 60 3.72 -17.52 -11.03
N LYS A 61 3.56 -16.43 -11.77
CA LYS A 61 2.84 -15.22 -11.31
C LYS A 61 1.38 -15.53 -10.98
N ALA A 62 0.71 -16.34 -11.83
CA ALA A 62 -0.66 -16.77 -11.58
C ALA A 62 -0.77 -17.63 -10.31
N LEU A 63 0.18 -18.55 -10.09
CA LEU A 63 0.22 -19.37 -8.88
C LEU A 63 0.55 -18.53 -7.63
N PHE A 64 1.48 -17.58 -7.74
CA PHE A 64 1.75 -16.62 -6.66
C PHE A 64 0.47 -15.87 -6.24
N ARG A 65 -0.28 -15.31 -7.20
CA ARG A 65 -1.56 -14.63 -6.91
C ARG A 65 -2.56 -15.54 -6.23
N LYS A 66 -2.66 -16.80 -6.67
CA LYS A 66 -3.52 -17.80 -6.02
C LYS A 66 -3.14 -18.04 -4.57
N HIS A 67 -1.85 -18.10 -4.25
CA HIS A 67 -1.39 -18.23 -2.87
C HIS A 67 -1.56 -16.95 -2.05
N GLU A 68 -1.33 -15.80 -2.66
CA GLU A 68 -1.56 -14.48 -2.02
C GLU A 68 -3.04 -14.27 -1.65
N HIS A 69 -3.97 -14.80 -2.45
CA HIS A 69 -5.41 -14.78 -2.16
C HIS A 69 -5.84 -15.85 -1.16
N ASN A 70 -4.93 -16.71 -0.71
CA ASN A 70 -5.23 -17.66 0.36
C ASN A 70 -5.06 -17.01 1.72
N TYR A 71 -6.15 -16.45 2.26
CA TYR A 71 -6.18 -15.73 3.53
C TYR A 71 -5.82 -16.57 4.76
N ASP A 72 -5.76 -17.89 4.63
CA ASP A 72 -5.31 -18.81 5.68
C ASP A 72 -3.80 -19.10 5.61
N LEU A 73 -3.12 -18.68 4.54
CA LEU A 73 -1.67 -18.81 4.40
C LEU A 73 -0.97 -17.98 5.49
N ARG A 74 -0.08 -18.63 6.24
CA ARG A 74 0.68 -17.97 7.32
C ARG A 74 2.04 -17.46 6.85
N PRO A 75 2.50 -16.31 7.42
CA PRO A 75 1.78 -15.43 8.31
C PRO A 75 0.63 -14.69 7.59
N ILE A 76 -0.44 -14.35 8.31
CA ILE A 76 -1.53 -13.53 7.74
C ILE A 76 -1.17 -12.05 7.81
N ALA A 77 -1.64 -11.25 6.84
CA ALA A 77 -1.55 -9.81 6.92
C ALA A 77 -2.39 -9.27 8.08
N VAL A 78 -1.79 -8.42 8.88
CA VAL A 78 -2.44 -7.74 10.02
C VAL A 78 -2.24 -6.23 9.89
N PRO A 79 -3.17 -5.39 10.36
CA PRO A 79 -2.93 -3.95 10.38
C PRO A 79 -1.74 -3.62 11.29
N PHE A 80 -0.97 -2.60 10.92
CA PHE A 80 0.03 -2.05 11.81
C PHE A 80 -0.59 -1.53 13.10
N GLU A 81 0.20 -1.49 14.17
CA GLU A 81 -0.20 -0.85 15.41
C GLU A 81 -0.69 0.58 15.15
N ASN A 82 -1.69 1.02 15.88
CA ASN A 82 -2.32 2.33 15.76
C ASN A 82 -3.06 2.61 14.44
N THR A 83 -3.10 1.72 13.45
CA THR A 83 -3.81 1.97 12.17
C THR A 83 -5.30 2.26 12.41
N TYR A 84 -6.00 1.37 13.10
CA TYR A 84 -7.44 1.55 13.35
C TYR A 84 -7.73 2.83 14.12
N THR A 85 -7.03 3.07 15.22
CA THR A 85 -7.26 4.23 16.10
C THR A 85 -6.93 5.55 15.42
N THR A 86 -5.92 5.58 14.54
CA THR A 86 -5.58 6.76 13.73
C THR A 86 -6.64 7.06 12.69
N LEU A 87 -7.08 6.05 11.92
CA LEU A 87 -8.16 6.20 10.95
C LEU A 87 -9.46 6.67 11.63
N GLU A 88 -9.83 6.04 12.75
CA GLU A 88 -11.04 6.39 13.50
C GLU A 88 -11.00 7.83 14.00
N LYS A 89 -9.88 8.28 14.57
CA LYS A 89 -9.73 9.64 15.08
C LYS A 89 -9.83 10.67 13.96
N LEU A 90 -9.10 10.47 12.86
CA LEU A 90 -9.16 11.36 11.70
C LEU A 90 -10.59 11.40 11.10
N PHE A 91 -11.25 10.25 11.00
CA PHE A 91 -12.62 10.15 10.50
C PHE A 91 -13.60 10.92 11.41
N ASN A 92 -13.49 10.78 12.72
CA ASN A 92 -14.32 11.50 13.70
C ASN A 92 -14.04 13.01 13.68
N ASP A 93 -12.82 13.43 13.32
CA ASP A 93 -12.44 14.82 13.10
C ASP A 93 -12.88 15.36 11.71
N GLY A 94 -13.71 14.59 10.98
CA GLY A 94 -14.31 14.98 9.69
C GLY A 94 -13.33 14.94 8.51
N LYS A 95 -12.20 14.23 8.65
CA LYS A 95 -11.24 14.04 7.56
C LYS A 95 -11.75 12.98 6.59
N LYS A 96 -11.36 13.11 5.32
CA LYS A 96 -11.74 12.17 4.27
C LYS A 96 -10.60 11.18 3.98
N HIS A 97 -10.96 9.92 3.82
CA HIS A 97 -10.00 8.85 3.53
C HIS A 97 -10.30 8.19 2.19
N PHE A 98 -9.26 7.96 1.41
CA PHE A 98 -9.27 7.32 0.11
C PHE A 98 -8.22 6.23 0.11
N LEU A 99 -8.49 5.07 -0.49
CA LEU A 99 -7.49 4.04 -0.68
C LEU A 99 -6.96 4.10 -2.12
N TYR A 100 -5.63 4.07 -2.28
CA TYR A 100 -4.98 3.85 -3.57
C TYR A 100 -3.94 2.74 -3.44
N THR A 101 -4.20 1.59 -4.02
CA THR A 101 -3.36 0.39 -3.92
C THR A 101 -3.21 -0.32 -5.27
N HIS A 102 -2.08 -1.04 -5.45
CA HIS A 102 -1.93 -1.98 -6.55
C HIS A 102 -2.53 -3.37 -6.25
N ARG A 103 -3.00 -3.59 -5.04
CA ARG A 103 -3.74 -4.79 -4.65
C ARG A 103 -5.11 -4.83 -5.35
N GLY A 104 -5.61 -6.05 -5.64
CA GLY A 104 -6.94 -6.21 -6.21
C GLY A 104 -8.05 -5.85 -5.22
N PHE A 105 -9.20 -5.43 -5.76
CA PHE A 105 -10.37 -4.99 -4.99
C PHE A 105 -10.79 -6.00 -3.92
N GLU A 106 -10.99 -7.27 -4.31
CA GLU A 106 -11.51 -8.31 -3.40
C GLU A 106 -10.60 -8.51 -2.18
N THR A 107 -9.28 -8.54 -2.38
CA THR A 107 -8.33 -8.76 -1.30
C THR A 107 -8.22 -7.58 -0.35
N SER A 108 -8.20 -6.35 -0.86
CA SER A 108 -8.19 -5.15 -0.02
C SER A 108 -9.48 -5.03 0.79
N GLN A 109 -10.64 -5.28 0.17
CA GLN A 109 -11.94 -5.29 0.84
C GLN A 109 -12.00 -6.33 1.96
N HIS A 110 -11.54 -7.57 1.68
CA HIS A 110 -11.53 -8.64 2.68
C HIS A 110 -10.83 -8.22 3.98
N TYR A 111 -9.62 -7.66 3.86
CA TYR A 111 -8.85 -7.24 5.04
C TYR A 111 -9.49 -6.04 5.74
N LEU A 112 -9.93 -5.03 5.00
CA LEU A 112 -10.57 -3.86 5.59
C LEU A 112 -11.89 -4.19 6.29
N GLU A 113 -12.68 -5.12 5.75
CA GLU A 113 -13.91 -5.62 6.40
C GLU A 113 -13.59 -6.44 7.65
N LYS A 114 -12.65 -7.37 7.55
CA LYS A 114 -12.23 -8.23 8.66
C LYS A 114 -11.80 -7.44 9.89
N TYR A 115 -11.13 -6.30 9.70
CA TYR A 115 -10.66 -5.44 10.78
C TYR A 115 -11.57 -4.22 11.04
N GLY A 116 -12.75 -4.16 10.42
CA GLY A 116 -13.75 -3.10 10.66
C GLY A 116 -13.35 -1.71 10.17
N MET A 117 -12.37 -1.62 9.26
CA MET A 117 -11.82 -0.35 8.77
C MET A 117 -12.46 0.16 7.48
N LYS A 118 -13.17 -0.68 6.73
CA LYS A 118 -13.80 -0.29 5.45
C LYS A 118 -14.68 0.96 5.57
N LYS A 119 -15.38 1.11 6.69
CA LYS A 119 -16.30 2.24 6.97
C LYS A 119 -15.63 3.61 6.95
N PHE A 120 -14.30 3.67 7.12
CA PHE A 120 -13.59 4.94 7.13
C PHE A 120 -13.31 5.49 5.72
N PHE A 121 -13.32 4.64 4.69
CA PHE A 121 -12.92 5.01 3.34
C PHE A 121 -14.09 5.42 2.47
N THR A 122 -13.91 6.53 1.74
CA THR A 122 -14.91 7.05 0.79
C THR A 122 -14.84 6.30 -0.54
N VAL A 123 -13.63 5.95 -1.02
CA VAL A 123 -13.41 5.24 -2.28
C VAL A 123 -12.17 4.37 -2.21
N PHE A 124 -12.16 3.38 -3.07
CA PHE A 124 -11.07 2.44 -3.29
C PHE A 124 -10.65 2.53 -4.75
N VAL A 125 -9.40 2.96 -4.97
CA VAL A 125 -8.73 2.91 -6.27
C VAL A 125 -7.73 1.77 -6.23
N ASP A 126 -7.95 0.77 -7.05
CA ASP A 126 -7.22 -0.48 -7.06
C ASP A 126 -6.78 -0.90 -8.48
N SER A 127 -6.09 -2.03 -8.59
CA SER A 127 -5.52 -2.50 -9.85
C SER A 127 -6.55 -2.74 -10.96
N SER A 128 -7.84 -2.95 -10.65
CA SER A 128 -8.89 -3.20 -11.65
C SER A 128 -9.25 -1.96 -12.46
N MET A 129 -8.93 -0.78 -11.96
CA MET A 129 -9.19 0.50 -12.64
C MET A 129 -8.16 0.83 -13.72
N ASN A 130 -7.09 0.03 -13.86
CA ASN A 130 -6.09 0.11 -14.92
C ASN A 130 -5.41 1.49 -15.08
N PHE A 131 -5.25 2.25 -14.01
CA PHE A 131 -4.41 3.45 -14.02
C PHE A 131 -2.94 3.09 -14.24
N PRO A 132 -2.15 4.00 -14.83
CA PRO A 132 -0.69 3.86 -14.81
C PRO A 132 -0.19 3.66 -13.38
N SER A 133 0.78 2.76 -13.22
CA SER A 133 1.32 2.43 -11.88
C SER A 133 2.02 3.63 -11.24
N LYS A 134 2.02 3.68 -9.90
CA LYS A 134 2.87 4.61 -9.15
C LYS A 134 4.31 4.54 -9.67
N PRO A 135 4.99 5.65 -9.88
CA PRO A 135 4.74 7.00 -9.39
C PRO A 135 3.87 7.89 -10.31
N ALA A 136 3.13 7.34 -11.28
CA ALA A 136 2.22 8.13 -12.11
C ALA A 136 1.13 8.79 -11.25
N PRO A 137 0.76 10.07 -11.55
CA PRO A 137 -0.19 10.82 -10.74
C PRO A 137 -1.66 10.51 -11.04
N ASP A 138 -1.94 9.70 -12.07
CA ASP A 138 -3.25 9.56 -12.69
C ASP A 138 -4.34 9.14 -11.71
N ALA A 139 -4.06 8.15 -10.86
CA ALA A 139 -5.01 7.68 -9.85
C ALA A 139 -5.26 8.74 -8.75
N VAL A 140 -4.22 9.47 -8.33
CA VAL A 140 -4.35 10.56 -7.36
C VAL A 140 -5.14 11.72 -7.98
N ASN A 141 -4.87 12.08 -9.24
CA ASN A 141 -5.64 13.07 -9.98
C ASN A 141 -7.11 12.67 -10.09
N TYR A 142 -7.41 11.41 -10.44
CA TYR A 142 -8.77 10.89 -10.47
C TYR A 142 -9.49 11.07 -9.13
N ILE A 143 -8.84 10.74 -8.01
CA ILE A 143 -9.41 10.93 -6.67
C ILE A 143 -9.68 12.41 -6.42
N CYS A 144 -8.69 13.28 -6.65
CA CYS A 144 -8.82 14.71 -6.39
C CYS A 144 -9.92 15.35 -7.23
N ASP A 145 -9.95 15.05 -8.53
CA ASP A 145 -10.89 15.67 -9.46
C ASP A 145 -12.32 15.15 -9.26
N THR A 146 -12.47 13.84 -9.02
CA THR A 146 -13.80 13.23 -8.79
C THR A 146 -14.45 13.73 -7.49
N TYR A 147 -13.67 13.92 -6.43
CA TYR A 147 -14.18 14.30 -5.11
C TYR A 147 -13.98 15.78 -4.78
N GLY A 148 -13.50 16.58 -5.73
CA GLY A 148 -13.31 18.02 -5.57
C GLY A 148 -12.34 18.36 -4.43
N LEU A 149 -11.22 17.64 -4.33
CA LEU A 149 -10.27 17.82 -3.25
C LEU A 149 -9.31 18.98 -3.54
N ASP A 150 -9.06 19.80 -2.54
CA ASP A 150 -7.96 20.77 -2.58
C ASP A 150 -6.63 20.02 -2.41
N ARG A 151 -5.78 20.06 -3.45
CA ARG A 151 -4.48 19.39 -3.43
C ARG A 151 -3.54 19.92 -2.35
N SER A 152 -3.69 21.19 -1.99
CA SER A 152 -2.93 21.82 -0.89
C SER A 152 -3.37 21.35 0.50
N GLU A 153 -4.46 20.60 0.60
CA GLU A 153 -5.00 19.99 1.82
C GLU A 153 -5.08 18.46 1.72
N THR A 154 -4.42 17.87 0.71
CA THR A 154 -4.43 16.44 0.41
C THR A 154 -3.03 15.85 0.53
N VAL A 155 -2.91 14.71 1.20
CA VAL A 155 -1.64 13.97 1.36
C VAL A 155 -1.79 12.53 0.88
N MET A 156 -0.83 12.07 0.05
CA MET A 156 -0.63 10.66 -0.28
C MET A 156 0.36 10.05 0.70
N ILE A 157 -0.01 8.92 1.31
CA ILE A 157 0.73 8.25 2.36
C ILE A 157 1.06 6.83 1.92
N GLY A 158 2.32 6.47 1.94
CA GLY A 158 2.79 5.13 1.63
C GLY A 158 4.12 4.81 2.26
N ASP A 159 4.56 3.57 2.12
CA ASP A 159 5.83 3.06 2.65
C ASP A 159 6.99 3.14 1.63
N ARG A 160 6.67 3.44 0.36
CA ARG A 160 7.63 3.50 -0.74
C ARG A 160 7.70 4.87 -1.37
N GLU A 161 8.87 5.20 -1.93
CA GLU A 161 9.06 6.47 -2.64
C GLU A 161 8.10 6.64 -3.83
N ILE A 162 7.71 5.56 -4.50
CA ILE A 162 6.74 5.62 -5.61
C ILE A 162 5.35 6.06 -5.15
N ASP A 163 4.96 5.77 -3.91
CA ASP A 163 3.71 6.24 -3.32
C ASP A 163 3.77 7.75 -3.11
N VAL A 164 4.83 8.21 -2.44
CA VAL A 164 5.12 9.64 -2.21
C VAL A 164 5.09 10.41 -3.52
N LEU A 165 5.85 9.94 -4.52
CA LEU A 165 5.97 10.60 -5.82
C LEU A 165 4.62 10.64 -6.56
N SER A 166 3.75 9.64 -6.42
CA SER A 166 2.42 9.69 -7.04
C SER A 166 1.57 10.85 -6.51
N GLY A 167 1.69 11.15 -5.21
CA GLY A 167 1.07 12.32 -4.58
C GLY A 167 1.70 13.64 -5.02
N VAL A 168 3.03 13.73 -4.94
CA VAL A 168 3.79 14.94 -5.30
C VAL A 168 3.60 15.29 -6.77
N ASN A 169 3.65 14.31 -7.67
CA ASN A 169 3.42 14.50 -9.11
C ASN A 169 1.99 14.97 -9.43
N ALA A 170 1.02 14.65 -8.57
CA ALA A 170 -0.35 15.15 -8.65
C ALA A 170 -0.53 16.55 -8.01
N GLY A 171 0.53 17.16 -7.47
CA GLY A 171 0.47 18.45 -6.78
C GLY A 171 -0.08 18.36 -5.35
N CYS A 172 -0.17 17.16 -4.78
CA CYS A 172 -0.50 16.91 -3.38
C CYS A 172 0.76 16.83 -2.52
N PHE A 173 0.59 16.72 -1.21
CA PHE A 173 1.69 16.39 -0.30
C PHE A 173 1.98 14.88 -0.34
N GLY A 174 3.24 14.52 -0.08
CA GLY A 174 3.68 13.15 0.16
C GLY A 174 4.06 12.93 1.61
N CYS A 175 3.67 11.78 2.15
CA CYS A 175 4.08 11.31 3.46
C CYS A 175 4.68 9.91 3.34
N LEU A 176 5.93 9.75 3.76
CA LEU A 176 6.61 8.47 3.80
C LEU A 176 6.50 7.85 5.19
N TYR A 177 5.94 6.64 5.25
CA TYR A 177 5.99 5.80 6.45
C TYR A 177 7.23 4.92 6.38
N THR A 178 8.17 5.10 7.29
CA THR A 178 9.38 4.29 7.33
C THR A 178 10.05 4.32 8.70
N LYS A 179 10.73 3.24 9.08
CA LYS A 179 11.59 3.18 10.26
C LYS A 179 13.06 3.49 9.95
N LYS A 180 13.37 3.77 8.70
CA LYS A 180 14.71 4.12 8.25
C LYS A 180 15.04 5.55 8.71
N GLU A 181 16.17 5.72 9.37
CA GLU A 181 16.65 7.04 9.77
C GLU A 181 17.13 7.84 8.54
N ASN A 182 16.73 9.11 8.46
CA ASN A 182 17.12 10.03 7.40
C ASN A 182 16.93 9.45 5.98
N PRO A 183 15.70 9.03 5.59
CA PRO A 183 15.47 8.51 4.27
C PRO A 183 15.67 9.60 3.21
N GLU A 184 16.26 9.22 2.08
CA GLU A 184 16.26 10.07 0.89
C GLU A 184 14.88 9.98 0.24
N THR A 185 14.12 11.08 0.23
CA THR A 185 12.72 11.09 -0.20
C THR A 185 12.26 12.48 -0.66
N ALA A 186 11.29 12.52 -1.58
CA ALA A 186 10.56 13.72 -1.96
C ALA A 186 9.39 14.07 -0.99
N ALA A 187 9.17 13.26 0.05
CA ALA A 187 8.09 13.45 1.00
C ALA A 187 8.27 14.74 1.82
N GLN A 188 7.17 15.48 2.01
CA GLN A 188 7.14 16.63 2.91
C GLN A 188 7.00 16.20 4.38
N PHE A 189 6.49 14.98 4.60
CA PHE A 189 6.34 14.40 5.92
C PHE A 189 6.96 13.00 5.95
N VAL A 190 7.68 12.69 7.02
CA VAL A 190 8.22 11.35 7.28
C VAL A 190 7.75 10.94 8.67
N VAL A 191 7.16 9.76 8.75
CA VAL A 191 6.62 9.22 10.00
C VAL A 191 7.14 7.79 10.21
N SER A 192 7.38 7.41 11.44
CA SER A 192 7.83 6.07 11.83
C SER A 192 6.75 5.27 12.58
N ASP A 193 5.70 5.96 13.02
CA ASP A 193 4.49 5.40 13.61
C ASP A 193 3.26 6.03 12.94
N ILE A 194 2.24 5.21 12.68
CA ILE A 194 1.02 5.67 11.99
C ILE A 194 0.28 6.75 12.80
N SER A 195 0.39 6.74 14.13
CA SER A 195 -0.23 7.77 14.98
C SER A 195 0.37 9.17 14.78
N GLU A 196 1.60 9.29 14.27
CA GLU A 196 2.23 10.58 13.98
C GLU A 196 1.51 11.32 12.86
N ILE A 197 0.78 10.61 11.99
CA ILE A 197 -0.05 11.20 10.92
C ILE A 197 -1.12 12.15 11.48
N LEU A 198 -1.56 11.95 12.73
CA LEU A 198 -2.48 12.87 13.41
C LEU A 198 -1.91 14.30 13.55
N ASN A 199 -0.60 14.47 13.47
CA ASN A 199 0.09 15.75 13.64
C ASN A 199 0.40 16.46 12.32
N ILE A 200 0.11 15.86 11.18
CA ILE A 200 0.31 16.46 9.85
C ILE A 200 -0.69 17.61 9.64
N LYS A 201 -0.18 18.82 9.45
CA LYS A 201 -0.98 20.04 9.32
C LYS A 201 -0.91 20.58 7.89
#